data_fba2da8267255b453eded766ba34102e
#
_entry.id   fba2da8267255b453eded766ba34102e
#
_cell.length_a   1.000
_cell.length_b   1.000
_cell.length_c   1.000
_cell.angle_alpha   90.00
_cell.angle_beta   90.00
_cell.angle_gamma   90.00
#
_symmetry.space_group_name_H-M   'P 1'
#
loop_
_entity.id
_entity.type
_entity.pdbx_description
1 polymer ?
#
loop_
_entity_poly.entity_id
_entity_poly.type
_entity_poly.pdbx_seq_one_letter_code
_entity_poly.pdbx_strand_id
1 'polypeptide(L)'
;EHAKSSTYKANGTEFKIMYGSGPVSGFYSADTVAFSGFHLPDFTFAEINDYSGLGIAYRVGKFDGILGLGWDAISVGGVPTVMKALVASEQLDEPVFGFFLGNNEAGELELGGVDPKHYSGDFTYVPLSTETYWGVELDEVKLGGQGVSSTKMAIVDSGTSLLAGPTSEVE
;
A
#
# COMPACT_ATOMS: atom_id res chain seq x y z
N GLU A 1 17.43 -11.26 -6.55
CA GLU A 1 18.39 -11.99 -7.42
C GLU A 1 17.68 -12.62 -8.64
N HIS A 2 17.22 -11.79 -9.57
CA HIS A 2 16.49 -12.22 -10.78
C HIS A 2 17.21 -13.30 -11.59
N ALA A 3 18.54 -13.36 -11.55
CA ALA A 3 19.32 -14.38 -12.23
C ALA A 3 19.03 -15.83 -11.81
N LYS A 4 18.30 -16.02 -10.71
CA LYS A 4 17.89 -17.33 -10.18
C LYS A 4 16.46 -17.73 -10.57
N SER A 5 15.69 -16.83 -11.14
CA SER A 5 14.32 -17.09 -11.57
C SER A 5 14.27 -17.55 -13.03
N SER A 6 13.59 -18.65 -13.27
CA SER A 6 13.36 -19.17 -14.63
C SER A 6 12.21 -18.49 -15.36
N THR A 7 11.39 -17.71 -14.66
CA THR A 7 10.24 -16.96 -15.19
C THR A 7 10.49 -15.47 -15.32
N TYR A 8 11.68 -15.02 -14.91
CA TYR A 8 12.10 -13.63 -15.01
C TYR A 8 12.11 -13.13 -16.46
N LYS A 9 11.60 -11.93 -16.66
CA LYS A 9 11.65 -11.19 -17.93
C LYS A 9 12.14 -9.78 -17.67
N ALA A 10 13.24 -9.41 -18.31
CA ALA A 10 13.76 -8.05 -18.26
C ALA A 10 12.78 -7.09 -18.95
N ASN A 11 12.45 -5.99 -18.28
CA ASN A 11 11.75 -4.84 -18.88
C ASN A 11 12.73 -3.67 -19.05
N GLY A 12 13.42 -3.28 -17.98
CA GLY A 12 14.47 -2.25 -18.00
C GLY A 12 13.95 -0.81 -18.07
N THR A 13 12.64 -0.59 -18.16
CA THR A 13 12.07 0.77 -18.10
C THR A 13 12.36 1.37 -16.73
N GLU A 14 12.83 2.61 -16.71
CA GLU A 14 13.16 3.31 -15.47
C GLU A 14 11.94 3.47 -14.55
N PHE A 15 12.20 3.25 -13.27
CA PHE A 15 11.24 3.45 -12.18
C PHE A 15 11.78 4.49 -11.21
N LYS A 16 10.92 5.42 -10.80
CA LYS A 16 11.22 6.37 -9.73
C LYS A 16 9.93 6.74 -8.99
N ILE A 17 9.99 6.70 -7.67
CA ILE A 17 8.90 7.11 -6.80
C ILE A 17 9.42 8.01 -5.68
N MET A 18 8.59 8.95 -5.22
CA MET A 18 8.87 9.82 -4.09
C MET A 18 8.03 9.36 -2.89
N TYR A 19 8.69 8.85 -1.86
CA TYR A 19 8.07 8.62 -0.55
C TYR A 19 8.27 9.83 0.36
N GLY A 20 7.55 9.91 1.47
CA GLY A 20 7.71 10.97 2.45
C GLY A 20 9.13 11.11 3.00
N SER A 21 9.89 10.01 3.07
CA SER A 21 11.29 9.97 3.47
C SER A 21 12.27 10.39 2.36
N GLY A 22 11.88 10.31 1.09
CA GLY A 22 12.72 10.66 -0.05
C GLY A 22 12.50 9.76 -1.28
N PRO A 23 13.27 10.02 -2.35
CA PRO A 23 13.14 9.28 -3.61
C PRO A 23 13.71 7.86 -3.51
N VAL A 24 13.08 6.96 -4.24
CA VAL A 24 13.55 5.59 -4.48
C VAL A 24 13.52 5.36 -5.99
N SER A 25 14.54 4.73 -6.55
CA SER A 25 14.61 4.47 -7.98
C SER A 25 15.17 3.09 -8.32
N GLY A 26 14.90 2.67 -9.56
CA GLY A 26 15.29 1.38 -10.09
C GLY A 26 14.76 1.19 -11.51
N PHE A 27 14.32 0.01 -11.81
CA PHE A 27 13.76 -0.35 -13.11
C PHE A 27 12.68 -1.41 -12.99
N TYR A 28 11.79 -1.46 -13.96
CA TYR A 28 10.78 -2.50 -14.02
C TYR A 28 11.32 -3.82 -14.51
N SER A 29 10.78 -4.89 -13.94
CA SER A 29 10.96 -6.28 -14.35
C SER A 29 9.61 -6.99 -14.30
N ALA A 30 9.50 -8.13 -14.96
CA ALA A 30 8.36 -9.00 -14.82
C ALA A 30 8.80 -10.40 -14.40
N ASP A 31 8.04 -11.01 -13.50
CA ASP A 31 8.28 -12.37 -13.03
C ASP A 31 6.97 -12.96 -12.49
N THR A 32 7.00 -14.23 -12.13
CA THR A 32 5.92 -14.84 -11.35
C THR A 32 6.04 -14.39 -9.89
N VAL A 33 5.04 -13.66 -9.40
CA VAL A 33 4.93 -13.28 -8.00
C VAL A 33 3.93 -14.20 -7.30
N ALA A 34 4.37 -14.88 -6.26
CA ALA A 34 3.53 -15.81 -5.50
C ALA A 34 3.64 -15.53 -4.00
N PHE A 35 2.51 -15.46 -3.32
CA PHE A 35 2.41 -15.29 -1.87
C PHE A 35 1.04 -15.77 -1.37
N SER A 36 0.99 -16.32 -0.16
CA SER A 36 -0.27 -16.78 0.49
C SER A 36 -1.16 -17.66 -0.38
N GLY A 37 -0.59 -18.44 -1.31
CA GLY A 37 -1.34 -19.28 -2.25
C GLY A 37 -1.79 -18.59 -3.54
N PHE A 38 -1.67 -17.28 -3.64
CA PHE A 38 -1.92 -16.54 -4.88
C PHE A 38 -0.73 -16.63 -5.83
N HIS A 39 -1.01 -16.64 -7.13
CA HIS A 39 -0.01 -16.69 -8.19
C HIS A 39 -0.32 -15.66 -9.27
N LEU A 40 0.62 -14.75 -9.49
CA LEU A 40 0.53 -13.70 -10.52
C LEU A 40 1.66 -13.92 -11.53
N PRO A 41 1.44 -14.68 -12.62
CA PRO A 41 2.43 -14.85 -13.68
C PRO A 41 2.62 -13.53 -14.43
N ASP A 42 3.83 -13.29 -14.91
CA ASP A 42 4.18 -12.08 -15.68
C ASP A 42 3.83 -10.76 -14.97
N PHE A 43 3.84 -10.75 -13.65
CA PHE A 43 3.55 -9.55 -12.89
C PHE A 43 4.72 -8.56 -12.95
N THR A 44 4.41 -7.31 -13.34
CA THR A 44 5.42 -6.24 -13.43
C THR A 44 5.60 -5.59 -12.07
N PHE A 45 6.85 -5.51 -11.62
CA PHE A 45 7.24 -4.84 -10.38
C PHE A 45 8.57 -4.09 -10.55
N ALA A 46 8.90 -3.20 -9.63
CA ALA A 46 10.14 -2.46 -9.65
C ALA A 46 11.24 -3.18 -8.86
N GLU A 47 12.38 -3.42 -9.49
CA GLU A 47 13.63 -3.75 -8.80
C GLU A 47 14.33 -2.46 -8.41
N ILE A 48 14.55 -2.28 -7.10
CA ILE A 48 15.14 -1.06 -6.57
C ILE A 48 16.66 -1.20 -6.48
N ASN A 49 17.39 -0.25 -7.07
CA ASN A 49 18.84 -0.16 -7.01
C ASN A 49 19.35 1.08 -6.27
N ASP A 50 18.49 2.09 -6.05
CA ASP A 50 18.77 3.22 -5.18
C ASP A 50 17.62 3.43 -4.19
N TYR A 51 17.90 3.09 -2.94
CA TYR A 51 17.00 3.23 -1.78
C TYR A 51 17.51 4.26 -0.76
N SER A 52 18.46 5.08 -1.14
CA SER A 52 19.08 6.08 -0.25
C SER A 52 18.06 7.06 0.34
N GLY A 53 16.98 7.36 -0.40
CA GLY A 53 15.89 8.20 0.07
C GLY A 53 15.07 7.62 1.23
N LEU A 54 15.12 6.31 1.48
CA LEU A 54 14.44 5.71 2.65
C LEU A 54 15.17 5.99 3.97
N GLY A 55 16.46 6.39 3.91
CA GLY A 55 17.23 6.82 5.07
C GLY A 55 17.29 5.76 6.19
N ILE A 56 17.10 6.22 7.43
CA ILE A 56 17.12 5.37 8.62
C ILE A 56 16.01 4.31 8.60
N ALA A 57 14.87 4.60 8.04
CA ALA A 57 13.75 3.67 7.98
C ALA A 57 14.13 2.33 7.34
N TYR A 58 14.91 2.35 6.27
CA TYR A 58 15.41 1.12 5.64
C TYR A 58 16.53 0.44 6.45
N ARG A 59 17.36 1.21 7.16
CA ARG A 59 18.47 0.66 7.97
C ARG A 59 18.01 -0.12 9.19
N VAL A 60 16.93 0.33 9.83
CA VAL A 60 16.39 -0.29 11.05
C VAL A 60 15.16 -1.14 10.78
N GLY A 61 14.52 -0.94 9.65
CA GLY A 61 13.36 -1.70 9.22
C GLY A 61 13.73 -3.15 8.88
N LYS A 62 12.78 -4.05 9.09
CA LYS A 62 12.91 -5.48 8.79
C LYS A 62 12.04 -5.84 7.59
N PHE A 63 12.18 -5.10 6.49
CA PHE A 63 11.44 -5.32 5.26
C PHE A 63 12.40 -5.30 4.06
N ASP A 64 12.10 -6.07 3.04
CA ASP A 64 12.87 -6.20 1.81
C ASP A 64 12.19 -5.53 0.61
N GLY A 65 10.95 -5.09 0.78
CA GLY A 65 10.16 -4.45 -0.28
C GLY A 65 8.88 -3.81 0.26
N ILE A 66 8.19 -3.11 -0.64
CA ILE A 66 6.91 -2.44 -0.34
C ILE A 66 5.86 -2.97 -1.31
N LEU A 67 4.74 -3.47 -0.78
CA LEU A 67 3.58 -3.89 -1.54
C LEU A 67 2.53 -2.77 -1.50
N GLY A 68 2.37 -2.07 -2.63
CA GLY A 68 1.40 -0.98 -2.75
C GLY A 68 -0.02 -1.51 -2.95
N LEU A 69 -0.96 -1.03 -2.12
CA LEU A 69 -2.39 -1.34 -2.19
C LEU A 69 -3.24 -0.12 -2.59
N GLY A 70 -2.60 0.94 -3.10
CA GLY A 70 -3.31 2.07 -3.70
C GLY A 70 -3.95 1.71 -5.04
N TRP A 71 -4.77 2.61 -5.56
CA TRP A 71 -5.46 2.41 -6.84
C TRP A 71 -4.50 2.55 -8.04
N ASP A 72 -4.86 1.93 -9.16
CA ASP A 72 -4.05 1.96 -10.39
C ASP A 72 -3.76 3.38 -10.88
N ALA A 73 -4.68 4.32 -10.62
CA ALA A 73 -4.52 5.71 -11.02
C ALA A 73 -3.26 6.39 -10.46
N ILE A 74 -2.73 5.91 -9.34
CA ILE A 74 -1.48 6.40 -8.74
C ILE A 74 -0.32 5.42 -8.90
N SER A 75 -0.49 4.34 -9.66
CA SER A 75 0.61 3.43 -9.97
C SER A 75 1.63 4.11 -10.87
N VAL A 76 2.89 4.12 -10.43
CA VAL A 76 3.98 4.69 -11.23
C VAL A 76 4.10 3.92 -12.54
N GLY A 77 4.19 4.64 -13.66
CA GLY A 77 4.26 4.03 -14.99
C GLY A 77 2.95 3.37 -15.45
N GLY A 78 1.86 3.45 -14.69
CA GLY A 78 0.57 2.88 -15.05
C GLY A 78 0.54 1.35 -15.09
N VAL A 79 1.48 0.69 -14.42
CA VAL A 79 1.49 -0.78 -14.34
C VAL A 79 0.37 -1.27 -13.41
N PRO A 80 -0.25 -2.44 -13.67
CA PRO A 80 -1.30 -2.97 -12.81
C PRO A 80 -0.84 -3.14 -11.36
N THR A 81 -1.68 -2.75 -10.41
CA THR A 81 -1.45 -3.02 -8.99
C THR A 81 -1.69 -4.50 -8.66
N VAL A 82 -1.19 -4.94 -7.49
CA VAL A 82 -1.40 -6.32 -7.02
C VAL A 82 -2.90 -6.63 -6.91
N MET A 83 -3.69 -5.74 -6.31
CA MET A 83 -5.14 -5.96 -6.17
C MET A 83 -5.84 -6.07 -7.53
N LYS A 84 -5.50 -5.21 -8.50
CA LYS A 84 -6.06 -5.33 -9.84
C LYS A 84 -5.71 -6.64 -10.51
N ALA A 85 -4.46 -7.09 -10.38
CA ALA A 85 -4.02 -8.37 -10.94
C ALA A 85 -4.72 -9.56 -10.28
N LEU A 86 -4.91 -9.54 -8.95
CA LEU A 86 -5.63 -10.59 -8.21
C LEU A 86 -7.11 -10.64 -8.61
N VAL A 87 -7.77 -9.49 -8.72
CA VAL A 87 -9.17 -9.43 -9.18
C VAL A 87 -9.29 -9.95 -10.62
N ALA A 88 -8.39 -9.50 -11.52
CA ALA A 88 -8.41 -9.92 -12.93
C ALA A 88 -8.11 -11.42 -13.12
N SER A 89 -7.39 -12.03 -12.19
CA SER A 89 -7.10 -13.47 -12.20
C SER A 89 -8.16 -14.34 -11.53
N GLU A 90 -9.23 -13.72 -11.02
CA GLU A 90 -10.35 -14.40 -10.34
C GLU A 90 -9.90 -15.29 -9.15
N GLN A 91 -8.80 -14.90 -8.48
CA GLN A 91 -8.27 -15.65 -7.35
C GLN A 91 -8.84 -15.19 -5.99
N LEU A 92 -9.57 -14.08 -5.96
CA LEU A 92 -10.21 -13.56 -4.74
C LEU A 92 -11.70 -13.92 -4.72
N ASP A 93 -12.21 -14.31 -3.56
CA ASP A 93 -13.65 -14.52 -3.37
C ASP A 93 -14.42 -13.20 -3.50
N GLU A 94 -13.86 -12.12 -2.93
CA GLU A 94 -14.38 -10.75 -3.06
C GLU A 94 -13.24 -9.78 -3.41
N PRO A 95 -13.52 -8.69 -4.16
CA PRO A 95 -12.49 -7.72 -4.54
C PRO A 95 -12.17 -6.75 -3.39
N VAL A 96 -11.85 -7.28 -2.23
CA VAL A 96 -11.58 -6.52 -0.99
C VAL A 96 -10.27 -6.96 -0.36
N PHE A 97 -9.72 -6.09 0.48
CA PHE A 97 -8.67 -6.44 1.43
C PHE A 97 -8.94 -5.78 2.78
N GLY A 98 -8.43 -6.38 3.85
CA GLY A 98 -8.54 -5.89 5.21
C GLY A 98 -7.20 -5.90 5.92
N PHE A 99 -7.04 -5.00 6.88
CA PHE A 99 -5.91 -4.99 7.81
C PHE A 99 -6.37 -5.27 9.22
N PHE A 100 -5.79 -6.29 9.84
CA PHE A 100 -5.75 -6.43 11.28
C PHE A 100 -4.38 -6.00 11.77
N LEU A 101 -4.30 -4.89 12.49
CA LEU A 101 -3.06 -4.39 13.08
C LEU A 101 -2.97 -4.85 14.53
N GLY A 102 -2.16 -5.87 14.78
CA GLY A 102 -2.01 -6.48 16.10
C GLY A 102 -1.36 -5.52 17.11
N ASN A 103 -1.83 -5.56 18.35
CA ASN A 103 -1.23 -4.83 19.46
C ASN A 103 -0.31 -5.76 20.27
N ASN A 104 1.00 -5.66 20.05
CA ASN A 104 2.03 -6.58 20.57
C ASN A 104 1.90 -8.04 20.11
N GLU A 105 1.20 -8.27 19.04
CA GLU A 105 1.04 -9.53 18.34
C GLU A 105 1.18 -9.34 16.83
N ALA A 106 1.27 -10.41 16.07
CA ALA A 106 1.31 -10.32 14.61
C ALA A 106 0.00 -9.76 14.07
N GLY A 107 0.10 -8.81 13.13
CA GLY A 107 -1.03 -8.37 12.32
C GLY A 107 -1.23 -9.27 11.10
N GLU A 108 -2.34 -9.08 10.40
CA GLU A 108 -2.68 -9.80 9.19
C GLU A 108 -3.13 -8.84 8.09
N LEU A 109 -2.73 -9.12 6.85
CA LEU A 109 -3.33 -8.58 5.64
C LEU A 109 -4.23 -9.68 5.06
N GLU A 110 -5.51 -9.42 5.04
CA GLU A 110 -6.53 -10.31 4.52
C GLU A 110 -6.87 -9.93 3.08
N LEU A 111 -6.92 -10.89 2.18
CA LEU A 111 -7.20 -10.66 0.77
C LEU A 111 -8.40 -11.52 0.34
N GLY A 112 -9.39 -10.88 -0.27
CA GLY A 112 -10.60 -11.55 -0.75
C GLY A 112 -11.70 -11.74 0.29
N GLY A 113 -11.59 -11.13 1.46
CA GLY A 113 -12.54 -11.20 2.55
C GLY A 113 -12.00 -10.61 3.84
N VAL A 114 -12.68 -10.88 4.96
CA VAL A 114 -12.27 -10.46 6.31
C VAL A 114 -12.54 -11.59 7.31
N ASP A 115 -11.63 -11.80 8.27
CA ASP A 115 -11.81 -12.81 9.33
C ASP A 115 -12.67 -12.25 10.47
N PRO A 116 -13.85 -12.87 10.76
CA PRO A 116 -14.72 -12.43 11.86
C PRO A 116 -14.06 -12.46 13.23
N LYS A 117 -12.92 -13.10 13.39
CA LYS A 117 -12.15 -13.09 14.66
C LYS A 117 -11.50 -11.74 14.95
N HIS A 118 -11.28 -10.92 13.94
CA HIS A 118 -10.54 -9.67 14.04
C HIS A 118 -11.41 -8.45 14.28
N TYR A 119 -12.75 -8.59 14.29
CA TYR A 119 -13.66 -7.47 14.54
C TYR A 119 -14.92 -7.92 15.31
N SER A 120 -15.67 -6.95 15.79
CA SER A 120 -16.97 -7.17 16.44
C SER A 120 -17.99 -6.13 15.97
N GLY A 121 -19.24 -6.52 15.82
CA GLY A 121 -20.30 -5.67 15.26
C GLY A 121 -20.25 -5.61 13.73
N ASP A 122 -20.87 -4.59 13.16
CA ASP A 122 -21.00 -4.39 11.71
C ASP A 122 -19.96 -3.40 11.19
N PHE A 123 -19.55 -3.57 9.93
CA PHE A 123 -18.72 -2.58 9.23
C PHE A 123 -19.53 -1.32 8.90
N THR A 124 -18.91 -0.17 9.10
CA THR A 124 -19.40 1.08 8.56
C THR A 124 -18.63 1.42 7.28
N TYR A 125 -19.34 1.55 6.19
CA TYR A 125 -18.77 1.87 4.89
C TYR A 125 -18.80 3.37 4.64
N VAL A 126 -17.66 3.92 4.21
CA VAL A 126 -17.52 5.32 3.85
C VAL A 126 -17.10 5.39 2.38
N PRO A 127 -17.80 6.16 1.53
CA PRO A 127 -17.41 6.31 0.14
C PRO A 127 -16.06 7.00 0.00
N LEU A 128 -15.27 6.55 -0.97
CA LEU A 128 -14.02 7.23 -1.32
C LEU A 128 -14.31 8.56 -2.04
N SER A 129 -13.50 9.56 -1.76
CA SER A 129 -13.55 10.84 -2.48
C SER A 129 -13.08 10.69 -3.94
N THR A 130 -12.06 9.86 -4.14
CA THR A 130 -11.48 9.53 -5.47
C THR A 130 -10.84 8.14 -5.42
N GLU A 131 -10.78 7.45 -6.56
CA GLU A 131 -10.08 6.16 -6.69
C GLU A 131 -8.60 6.37 -7.02
N THR A 132 -7.87 7.01 -6.10
CA THR A 132 -6.42 7.25 -6.15
C THR A 132 -5.76 6.72 -4.89
N TYR A 133 -5.68 7.54 -3.84
CA TYR A 133 -5.46 7.10 -2.46
C TYR A 133 -6.77 6.60 -1.84
N TRP A 134 -6.69 5.90 -0.75
CA TRP A 134 -7.84 5.54 0.10
C TRP A 134 -8.26 6.78 0.90
N GLY A 135 -8.80 7.76 0.18
CA GLY A 135 -9.19 9.07 0.71
C GLY A 135 -10.66 9.13 1.06
N VAL A 136 -10.98 9.51 2.29
CA VAL A 136 -12.34 9.66 2.81
C VAL A 136 -12.60 11.10 3.23
N GLU A 137 -13.86 11.55 3.10
CA GLU A 137 -14.26 12.85 3.61
C GLU A 137 -14.33 12.88 5.13
N LEU A 138 -13.96 14.01 5.71
CA LEU A 138 -14.03 14.28 7.13
C LEU A 138 -15.01 15.42 7.42
N ASP A 139 -15.82 15.26 8.44
CA ASP A 139 -16.60 16.38 9.00
C ASP A 139 -15.67 17.28 9.81
N GLU A 140 -14.85 16.70 10.69
CA GLU A 140 -14.00 17.42 11.63
C GLU A 140 -12.91 16.51 12.18
N VAL A 141 -11.76 17.08 12.52
CA VAL A 141 -10.72 16.42 13.33
C VAL A 141 -10.73 17.01 14.73
N LYS A 142 -10.92 16.16 15.73
CA LYS A 142 -10.98 16.54 17.15
C LYS A 142 -9.90 15.89 17.99
N LEU A 143 -9.35 16.66 18.91
CA LEU A 143 -8.49 16.17 19.97
C LEU A 143 -9.10 16.56 21.32
N GLY A 144 -9.41 15.55 22.15
CA GLY A 144 -10.08 15.79 23.43
C GLY A 144 -11.44 16.51 23.33
N GLY A 145 -12.14 16.33 22.21
CA GLY A 145 -13.43 16.97 21.94
C GLY A 145 -13.34 18.38 21.33
N GLN A 146 -12.14 18.95 21.20
CA GLN A 146 -11.91 20.24 20.53
C GLN A 146 -11.52 20.03 19.07
N GLY A 147 -12.12 20.80 18.16
CA GLY A 147 -11.71 20.83 16.75
C GLY A 147 -10.27 21.34 16.62
N VAL A 148 -9.41 20.57 15.94
CA VAL A 148 -7.98 20.90 15.79
C VAL A 148 -7.55 21.05 14.35
N SER A 149 -8.39 20.71 13.37
CA SER A 149 -8.08 20.84 11.96
C SER A 149 -9.31 21.18 11.15
N SER A 150 -9.12 22.00 10.13
CA SER A 150 -10.12 22.34 9.11
C SER A 150 -10.08 21.42 7.90
N THR A 151 -9.17 20.47 7.87
CA THR A 151 -9.02 19.46 6.82
C THR A 151 -10.32 18.69 6.60
N LYS A 152 -10.70 18.51 5.34
CA LYS A 152 -11.94 17.84 4.93
C LYS A 152 -11.73 16.46 4.31
N MET A 153 -10.49 15.99 4.24
CA MET A 153 -10.16 14.69 3.70
C MET A 153 -9.04 14.05 4.50
N ALA A 154 -9.14 12.73 4.72
CA ALA A 154 -8.06 11.92 5.24
C ALA A 154 -7.70 10.79 4.28
N ILE A 155 -6.42 10.45 4.23
CA ILE A 155 -5.92 9.26 3.55
C ILE A 155 -5.68 8.18 4.61
N VAL A 156 -6.29 7.01 4.41
CA VAL A 156 -6.07 5.84 5.25
C VAL A 156 -4.85 5.10 4.72
N ASP A 157 -3.70 5.29 5.37
CA ASP A 157 -2.40 4.81 4.89
C ASP A 157 -1.67 3.99 5.97
N SER A 158 -1.62 2.68 5.79
CA SER A 158 -0.89 1.78 6.69
C SER A 158 0.64 1.93 6.59
N GLY A 159 1.14 2.59 5.55
CA GLY A 159 2.56 2.92 5.35
C GLY A 159 3.02 4.18 6.09
N THR A 160 2.09 4.97 6.64
CA THR A 160 2.38 6.17 7.44
C THR A 160 2.18 5.87 8.91
N SER A 161 3.26 5.93 9.70
CA SER A 161 3.27 5.50 11.11
C SER A 161 2.77 6.56 12.11
N LEU A 162 2.59 7.81 11.67
CA LEU A 162 2.13 8.95 12.48
C LEU A 162 0.89 9.58 11.86
N LEU A 163 0.16 10.38 12.64
CA LEU A 163 -0.84 11.29 12.09
C LEU A 163 -0.12 12.46 11.43
N ALA A 164 -0.22 12.56 10.12
CA ALA A 164 0.34 13.64 9.34
C ALA A 164 -0.76 14.62 8.92
N GLY A 165 -0.50 15.91 9.03
CA GLY A 165 -1.47 16.95 8.68
C GLY A 165 -0.80 18.16 8.03
N PRO A 166 -1.60 19.18 7.62
CA PRO A 166 -1.04 20.42 7.10
C PRO A 166 -0.14 21.09 8.14
N THR A 167 1.05 21.55 7.72
CA THR A 167 2.04 22.19 8.62
C THR A 167 1.44 23.30 9.46
N SER A 168 0.56 24.11 8.88
CA SER A 168 -0.12 25.21 9.58
C SER A 168 -1.10 24.77 10.68
N GLU A 169 -1.41 23.51 10.79
CA GLU A 169 -2.36 22.95 11.78
C GLU A 169 -1.70 22.00 12.77
N VAL A 170 -0.46 21.55 12.52
CA VAL A 170 0.29 20.63 13.39
C VAL A 170 1.46 21.31 14.11
N GLU A 171 1.77 22.56 13.83
CA GLU A 171 2.68 23.45 14.59
C GLU A 171 1.90 24.17 15.68
#